data_ac7f5266f3d8e5a5c07d6bc9a947f17e
#
_entry.id   ac7f5266f3d8e5a5c07d6bc9a947f17e
#
_cell.length_a   1.000
_cell.length_b   1.000
_cell.length_c   1.000
_cell.angle_alpha   90.00
_cell.angle_beta   90.00
_cell.angle_gamma   90.00
#
_symmetry.space_group_name_H-M   'P 1'
#
loop_
_entity.id
_entity.type
_entity.pdbx_description
1 polymer ?
#
loop_
_entity_poly.entity_id
_entity_poly.type
_entity_poly.pdbx_seq_one_letter_code
_entity_poly.pdbx_strand_id
1 'polypeptide(L)'
;MLPLLLITISGFAEVVQFGEVRGNLRLEVITFPEKIAENFVRLNPQAIFYRPVKAEKKRNPLLIFLHGSGGSKRSIERSKWTSDVKRFIASKEAKWNVNILVPQSKGQWDPKSLNVMLDHVLEKNPAIDTNRIYCIGYSMGGKGTWEWAMASPKRFAAIIPKAFIPDLSGIKGMVKLPIWAMVGTKDSRPRVQGIQTMEKSLKQLGSTMVKTTFFNGANHGSTPGEIRKLEGVYAWLLTHARPPQLRQ
;
A
#
# COMPACT_ATOMS: atom_id res chain seq x y z
N MET A 1 19.00 24.42 9.10
CA MET A 1 18.78 24.42 7.64
C MET A 1 19.66 23.35 7.04
N LEU A 2 19.12 22.20 6.65
CA LEU A 2 19.87 21.17 5.90
C LEU A 2 19.98 21.63 4.45
N PRO A 3 21.11 21.42 3.77
CA PRO A 3 21.31 21.87 2.40
C PRO A 3 20.43 21.06 1.43
N LEU A 4 19.85 21.79 0.48
CA LEU A 4 19.18 21.23 -0.69
C LEU A 4 20.26 20.61 -1.60
N LEU A 5 20.34 19.30 -1.69
CA LEU A 5 21.21 18.65 -2.65
C LEU A 5 20.40 18.44 -3.94
N LEU A 6 20.60 19.31 -4.92
CA LEU A 6 20.11 19.15 -6.28
C LEU A 6 21.01 18.14 -7.01
N ILE A 7 20.54 16.92 -7.23
CA ILE A 7 21.19 16.00 -8.16
C ILE A 7 20.50 16.17 -9.51
N THR A 8 21.11 16.96 -10.39
CA THR A 8 20.72 17.05 -11.79
C THR A 8 21.30 15.87 -12.55
N ILE A 9 20.48 14.87 -12.87
CA ILE A 9 20.74 13.91 -13.92
C ILE A 9 19.94 14.35 -15.12
N SER A 10 20.63 14.51 -16.26
CA SER A 10 20.15 15.09 -17.51
C SER A 10 18.71 14.65 -17.86
N GLY A 11 17.81 15.65 -17.97
CA GLY A 11 16.60 15.53 -18.73
C GLY A 11 15.27 15.67 -18.04
N PHE A 12 15.14 15.66 -16.69
CA PHE A 12 13.93 16.06 -15.94
C PHE A 12 14.24 15.91 -14.44
N ALA A 13 14.32 17.04 -13.76
CA ALA A 13 14.68 17.08 -12.35
C ALA A 13 13.54 16.51 -11.48
N GLU A 14 13.73 15.30 -10.97
CA GLU A 14 12.97 14.81 -9.83
C GLU A 14 13.51 15.52 -8.59
N VAL A 15 12.73 16.46 -8.01
CA VAL A 15 13.14 17.16 -6.80
C VAL A 15 12.90 16.23 -5.62
N VAL A 16 13.93 15.55 -5.14
CA VAL A 16 13.90 14.75 -3.92
C VAL A 16 14.29 15.64 -2.75
N GLN A 17 13.33 15.96 -1.89
CA GLN A 17 13.61 16.57 -0.59
C GLN A 17 13.95 15.46 0.41
N PHE A 18 15.22 15.35 0.81
CA PHE A 18 15.62 14.43 1.88
C PHE A 18 15.11 14.91 3.22
N GLY A 19 14.47 14.03 3.94
CA GLY A 19 13.81 14.33 5.18
C GLY A 19 14.34 13.53 6.37
N GLU A 20 13.58 13.62 7.39
CA GLU A 20 13.76 13.04 8.71
C GLU A 20 13.99 11.52 8.69
N VAL A 21 14.92 11.03 9.51
CA VAL A 21 15.13 9.61 9.75
C VAL A 21 14.39 9.20 11.01
N ARG A 22 13.61 8.10 10.94
CA ARG A 22 13.00 7.45 12.11
C ARG A 22 13.19 5.95 12.03
N GLY A 23 13.81 5.39 13.07
CA GLY A 23 14.19 3.99 13.04
C GLY A 23 15.14 3.69 11.87
N ASN A 24 14.82 2.69 11.07
CA ASN A 24 15.60 2.31 9.89
C ASN A 24 15.09 2.96 8.58
N LEU A 25 14.26 4.00 8.66
CA LEU A 25 13.63 4.62 7.49
C LEU A 25 14.01 6.08 7.34
N ARG A 26 14.44 6.46 6.13
CA ARG A 26 14.62 7.84 5.69
C ARG A 26 13.42 8.26 4.83
N LEU A 27 12.80 9.38 5.19
CA LEU A 27 11.71 9.98 4.46
C LEU A 27 12.22 10.77 3.25
N GLU A 28 11.56 10.60 2.11
CA GLU A 28 11.75 11.37 0.89
C GLU A 28 10.37 11.83 0.38
N VAL A 29 10.29 13.01 -0.21
CA VAL A 29 9.11 13.44 -0.98
C VAL A 29 9.47 13.34 -2.44
N ILE A 30 8.79 12.46 -3.15
CA ILE A 30 8.91 12.29 -4.60
C ILE A 30 7.95 13.27 -5.26
N THR A 31 8.42 14.07 -6.21
CA THR A 31 7.57 14.87 -7.12
C THR A 31 7.63 14.22 -8.49
N PHE A 32 6.49 13.72 -8.97
CA PHE A 32 6.40 13.09 -10.29
C PHE A 32 6.54 14.13 -11.41
N PRO A 33 7.29 13.84 -12.48
CA PRO A 33 7.35 14.69 -13.65
C PRO A 33 5.96 14.95 -14.23
N GLU A 34 5.75 16.13 -14.85
CA GLU A 34 4.48 16.53 -15.43
C GLU A 34 3.91 15.47 -16.40
N LYS A 35 4.74 14.94 -17.30
CA LYS A 35 4.38 13.85 -18.23
C LYS A 35 3.82 12.59 -17.54
N ILE A 36 4.20 12.34 -16.29
CA ILE A 36 3.66 11.24 -15.49
C ILE A 36 2.40 11.69 -14.76
N ALA A 37 2.45 12.89 -14.16
CA ALA A 37 1.37 13.43 -13.34
C ALA A 37 0.11 13.78 -14.14
N GLU A 38 0.22 14.10 -15.42
CA GLU A 38 -0.92 14.33 -16.35
C GLU A 38 -1.85 13.11 -16.45
N ASN A 39 -1.34 11.91 -16.19
CA ASN A 39 -2.12 10.67 -16.16
C ASN A 39 -2.81 10.42 -14.83
N PHE A 40 -2.67 11.31 -13.85
CA PHE A 40 -3.24 11.16 -12.52
C PHE A 40 -4.64 11.79 -12.45
N VAL A 41 -5.67 10.98 -12.33
CA VAL A 41 -7.06 11.46 -12.23
C VAL A 41 -7.30 12.21 -10.91
N ARG A 42 -6.80 11.67 -9.80
CA ARG A 42 -6.98 12.21 -8.43
C ARG A 42 -5.75 12.11 -7.56
N LEU A 43 -4.69 11.49 -8.05
CA LEU A 43 -3.45 11.42 -7.29
C LEU A 43 -2.80 12.79 -7.19
N ASN A 44 -2.17 13.05 -6.05
CA ASN A 44 -1.27 14.17 -5.89
C ASN A 44 -0.02 13.92 -6.76
N PRO A 45 0.52 14.93 -7.47
CA PRO A 45 1.79 14.82 -8.18
C PRO A 45 2.99 14.62 -7.24
N GLN A 46 2.75 14.54 -5.94
CA GLN A 46 3.75 14.19 -4.94
C GLN A 46 3.32 12.96 -4.14
N ALA A 47 4.30 12.16 -3.74
CA ALA A 47 4.12 11.04 -2.83
C ALA A 47 5.23 11.02 -1.78
N ILE A 48 4.97 10.38 -0.65
CA ILE A 48 5.99 10.15 0.36
C ILE A 48 6.57 8.77 0.12
N PHE A 49 7.90 8.72 0.12
CA PHE A 49 8.66 7.50 -0.02
C PHE A 49 9.61 7.35 1.17
N TYR A 50 9.69 6.16 1.73
CA TYR A 50 10.64 5.84 2.79
C TYR A 50 11.59 4.78 2.30
N ARG A 51 12.88 5.06 2.43
CA ARG A 51 13.95 4.10 2.12
C ARG A 51 14.56 3.56 3.40
N PRO A 52 15.03 2.32 3.41
CA PRO A 52 15.92 1.84 4.44
C PRO A 52 17.19 2.70 4.49
N VAL A 53 17.62 3.09 5.69
CA VAL A 53 18.86 3.85 5.89
C VAL A 53 20.09 3.02 5.53
N LYS A 54 20.06 1.72 5.86
CA LYS A 54 21.11 0.78 5.50
C LYS A 54 20.78 0.14 4.15
N ALA A 55 21.53 0.50 3.13
CA ALA A 55 21.42 -0.17 1.84
C ALA A 55 22.02 -1.59 1.93
N GLU A 56 21.24 -2.60 1.56
CA GLU A 56 21.75 -3.95 1.35
C GLU A 56 21.96 -4.18 -0.15
N LYS A 57 22.86 -5.15 -0.49
CA LYS A 57 23.06 -5.59 -1.87
C LYS A 57 21.82 -6.27 -2.46
N LYS A 58 20.90 -6.73 -1.62
CA LYS A 58 19.66 -7.41 -2.02
C LYS A 58 18.55 -6.39 -2.33
N ARG A 59 17.70 -6.75 -3.27
CA ARG A 59 16.48 -5.98 -3.56
C ARG A 59 15.51 -6.05 -2.36
N ASN A 60 14.93 -4.90 -2.01
CA ASN A 60 14.05 -4.75 -0.86
C ASN A 60 12.57 -4.75 -1.28
N PRO A 61 11.68 -5.31 -0.45
CA PRO A 61 10.24 -5.25 -0.69
C PRO A 61 9.72 -3.80 -0.74
N LEU A 62 8.52 -3.64 -1.33
CA LEU A 62 7.77 -2.38 -1.32
C LEU A 62 6.42 -2.57 -0.62
N LEU A 63 6.18 -1.82 0.46
CA LEU A 63 4.87 -1.65 1.08
C LEU A 63 4.21 -0.36 0.57
N ILE A 64 2.95 -0.45 0.13
CA ILE A 64 2.17 0.71 -0.30
C ILE A 64 1.00 0.89 0.65
N PHE A 65 0.85 2.10 1.21
CA PHE A 65 -0.23 2.43 2.13
C PHE A 65 -1.22 3.40 1.48
N LEU A 66 -2.46 2.95 1.25
CA LEU A 66 -3.54 3.78 0.75
C LEU A 66 -4.39 4.31 1.90
N HIS A 67 -4.45 5.65 2.04
CA HIS A 67 -5.21 6.30 3.10
C HIS A 67 -6.72 6.20 2.88
N GLY A 68 -7.50 6.30 3.97
CA GLY A 68 -8.94 6.48 3.94
C GLY A 68 -9.34 7.92 3.57
N SER A 69 -10.64 8.20 3.48
CA SER A 69 -11.19 9.51 3.08
C SER A 69 -10.63 10.70 3.87
N GLY A 70 -10.31 10.52 5.16
CA GLY A 70 -9.69 11.57 5.97
C GLY A 70 -8.29 12.01 5.49
N GLY A 71 -7.62 11.24 4.64
CA GLY A 71 -6.35 11.61 4.03
C GLY A 71 -6.48 12.56 2.84
N SER A 72 -7.62 12.54 2.15
CA SER A 72 -7.83 13.31 0.89
C SER A 72 -7.75 14.83 1.06
N LYS A 73 -7.99 15.33 2.26
CA LYS A 73 -7.92 16.77 2.59
C LYS A 73 -6.58 17.19 3.21
N ARG A 74 -5.64 16.27 3.39
CA ARG A 74 -4.34 16.56 4.00
C ARG A 74 -3.36 17.03 2.96
N SER A 75 -2.46 17.95 3.36
CA SER A 75 -1.27 18.26 2.55
C SER A 75 -0.27 17.10 2.62
N ILE A 76 0.66 17.04 1.66
CA ILE A 76 1.78 16.08 1.69
C ILE A 76 2.54 16.17 3.01
N GLU A 77 2.78 17.39 3.51
CA GLU A 77 3.47 17.63 4.79
C GLU A 77 2.78 16.93 5.97
N ARG A 78 1.44 17.00 6.03
CA ARG A 78 0.63 16.33 7.08
C ARG A 78 0.46 14.82 6.85
N SER A 79 0.82 14.34 5.68
CA SER A 79 0.78 12.91 5.33
C SER A 79 2.07 12.17 5.65
N LYS A 80 3.13 12.89 6.03
CA LYS A 80 4.32 12.30 6.66
C LYS A 80 3.88 11.55 7.93
N TRP A 81 4.49 10.43 8.22
CA TRP A 81 4.25 9.67 9.45
C TRP A 81 2.78 9.30 9.72
N THR A 82 2.11 8.73 8.72
CA THR A 82 0.75 8.17 8.89
C THR A 82 0.71 7.11 9.99
N SER A 83 -0.48 6.79 10.49
CA SER A 83 -0.65 5.74 11.50
C SER A 83 -0.11 4.37 11.06
N ASP A 84 -0.23 4.03 9.78
CA ASP A 84 0.29 2.78 9.23
C ASP A 84 1.82 2.76 9.21
N VAL A 85 2.48 3.87 8.81
CA VAL A 85 3.95 4.00 8.85
C VAL A 85 4.47 3.94 10.29
N LYS A 86 3.85 4.70 11.21
CA LYS A 86 4.22 4.66 12.64
C LYS A 86 4.09 3.25 13.22
N ARG A 87 3.04 2.54 12.83
CA ARG A 87 2.83 1.16 13.26
C ARG A 87 3.89 0.22 12.70
N PHE A 88 4.27 0.37 11.42
CA PHE A 88 5.36 -0.41 10.84
C PHE A 88 6.67 -0.16 11.60
N ILE A 89 7.03 1.10 11.85
CA ILE A 89 8.25 1.47 12.59
C ILE A 89 8.26 0.86 14.01
N ALA A 90 7.10 0.78 14.65
CA ALA A 90 6.97 0.19 16.00
C ALA A 90 6.89 -1.35 15.97
N SER A 91 6.81 -1.98 14.81
CA SER A 91 6.72 -3.43 14.69
C SER A 91 8.09 -4.11 14.77
N LYS A 92 8.09 -5.42 15.04
CA LYS A 92 9.31 -6.25 15.03
C LYS A 92 9.93 -6.33 13.63
N GLU A 93 9.11 -6.13 12.58
CA GLU A 93 9.49 -6.16 11.18
C GLU A 93 10.18 -4.87 10.71
N ALA A 94 10.16 -3.81 11.51
CA ALA A 94 10.85 -2.55 11.19
C ALA A 94 12.36 -2.70 11.00
N LYS A 95 12.95 -3.76 11.56
CA LYS A 95 14.37 -4.12 11.33
C LYS A 95 14.64 -4.64 9.91
N TRP A 96 13.61 -5.07 9.21
CA TRP A 96 13.75 -5.54 7.83
C TRP A 96 13.85 -4.35 6.88
N ASN A 97 14.70 -4.47 5.88
CA ASN A 97 14.88 -3.42 4.88
C ASN A 97 13.69 -3.43 3.91
N VAL A 98 12.72 -2.53 4.15
CA VAL A 98 11.49 -2.39 3.39
C VAL A 98 11.36 -0.96 2.89
N ASN A 99 11.09 -0.78 1.60
CA ASN A 99 10.67 0.51 1.07
C ASN A 99 9.18 0.72 1.37
N ILE A 100 8.78 1.96 1.64
CA ILE A 100 7.36 2.29 1.86
C ILE A 100 6.97 3.44 0.94
N LEU A 101 5.86 3.27 0.20
CA LEU A 101 5.25 4.31 -0.63
C LEU A 101 3.91 4.71 -0.03
N VAL A 102 3.74 6.01 0.20
CA VAL A 102 2.49 6.60 0.69
C VAL A 102 2.02 7.64 -0.32
N PRO A 103 1.27 7.24 -1.34
CA PRO A 103 0.65 8.18 -2.26
C PRO A 103 -0.49 8.91 -1.56
N GLN A 104 -0.90 10.03 -2.14
CA GLN A 104 -2.06 10.78 -1.70
C GLN A 104 -3.06 10.94 -2.83
N SER A 105 -4.35 10.73 -2.52
CA SER A 105 -5.44 10.97 -3.46
C SER A 105 -6.41 12.00 -2.90
N LYS A 106 -6.88 12.90 -3.75
CA LYS A 106 -7.92 13.89 -3.42
C LYS A 106 -9.33 13.29 -3.37
N GLY A 107 -9.48 12.01 -3.70
CA GLY A 107 -10.76 11.29 -3.73
C GLY A 107 -10.57 9.78 -3.81
N GLN A 108 -11.50 9.09 -4.44
CA GLN A 108 -11.40 7.64 -4.65
C GLN A 108 -10.10 7.30 -5.41
N TRP A 109 -9.52 6.18 -5.04
CA TRP A 109 -8.31 5.67 -5.68
C TRP A 109 -8.62 5.17 -7.09
N ASP A 110 -7.82 5.61 -8.08
CA ASP A 110 -7.94 5.18 -9.46
C ASP A 110 -6.83 4.17 -9.79
N PRO A 111 -7.17 2.89 -10.13
CA PRO A 111 -6.18 1.86 -10.42
C PRO A 111 -5.24 2.20 -11.58
N LYS A 112 -5.70 2.94 -12.60
CA LYS A 112 -4.85 3.33 -13.74
C LYS A 112 -3.77 4.32 -13.31
N SER A 113 -4.16 5.37 -12.59
CA SER A 113 -3.21 6.34 -12.02
C SER A 113 -2.20 5.69 -11.08
N LEU A 114 -2.67 4.75 -10.24
CA LEU A 114 -1.81 3.99 -9.32
C LEU A 114 -0.80 3.11 -10.09
N ASN A 115 -1.19 2.54 -11.24
CA ASN A 115 -0.28 1.78 -12.08
C ASN A 115 0.81 2.66 -12.69
N VAL A 116 0.43 3.81 -13.27
CA VAL A 116 1.40 4.78 -13.84
C VAL A 116 2.38 5.25 -12.78
N MET A 117 1.88 5.59 -11.59
CA MET A 117 2.72 5.96 -10.45
C MET A 117 3.69 4.85 -10.06
N LEU A 118 3.20 3.62 -9.93
CA LEU A 118 4.02 2.48 -9.50
C LEU A 118 5.09 2.16 -10.55
N ASP A 119 4.75 2.18 -11.84
CA ASP A 119 5.69 1.91 -12.92
C ASP A 119 6.85 2.92 -12.89
N HIS A 120 6.56 4.21 -12.72
CA HIS A 120 7.59 5.24 -12.58
C HIS A 120 8.45 5.02 -11.31
N VAL A 121 7.83 4.70 -10.17
CA VAL A 121 8.57 4.42 -8.93
C VAL A 121 9.50 3.22 -9.11
N LEU A 122 9.07 2.15 -9.77
CA LEU A 122 9.88 0.96 -10.01
C LEU A 122 11.03 1.23 -10.98
N GLU A 123 10.78 2.00 -12.05
CA GLU A 123 11.81 2.41 -13.00
C GLU A 123 12.94 3.19 -12.31
N LYS A 124 12.57 4.16 -11.45
CA LYS A 124 13.54 5.01 -10.72
C LYS A 124 14.20 4.31 -9.54
N ASN A 125 13.70 3.15 -9.13
CA ASN A 125 14.17 2.44 -7.93
C ASN A 125 14.45 0.94 -8.23
N PRO A 126 15.50 0.60 -8.99
CA PRO A 126 15.79 -0.78 -9.39
C PRO A 126 16.16 -1.70 -8.20
N ALA A 127 16.44 -1.13 -7.04
CA ALA A 127 16.65 -1.86 -5.79
C ALA A 127 15.36 -2.37 -5.15
N ILE A 128 14.17 -2.04 -5.69
CA ILE A 128 12.91 -2.63 -5.24
C ILE A 128 12.77 -4.04 -5.82
N ASP A 129 12.38 -4.98 -4.96
CA ASP A 129 12.02 -6.33 -5.39
C ASP A 129 10.59 -6.34 -5.95
N THR A 130 10.48 -6.40 -7.26
CA THR A 130 9.19 -6.39 -7.96
C THR A 130 8.34 -7.63 -7.67
N ASN A 131 8.91 -8.70 -7.13
CA ASN A 131 8.18 -9.88 -6.69
C ASN A 131 7.63 -9.76 -5.26
N ARG A 132 7.99 -8.71 -4.54
CA ARG A 132 7.57 -8.46 -3.16
C ARG A 132 6.96 -7.05 -3.01
N ILE A 133 5.88 -6.81 -3.76
CA ILE A 133 5.09 -5.57 -3.69
C ILE A 133 3.78 -5.87 -2.95
N TYR A 134 3.45 -5.07 -1.96
CA TYR A 134 2.29 -5.24 -1.09
C TYR A 134 1.47 -3.96 -1.00
N CYS A 135 0.15 -4.09 -0.87
CA CYS A 135 -0.73 -2.95 -0.70
C CYS A 135 -1.62 -3.13 0.53
N ILE A 136 -1.71 -2.07 1.33
CA ILE A 136 -2.52 -2.01 2.55
C ILE A 136 -3.38 -0.74 2.49
N GLY A 137 -4.65 -0.86 2.81
CA GLY A 137 -5.51 0.33 2.92
C GLY A 137 -6.68 0.14 3.86
N TYR A 138 -7.24 1.25 4.36
CA TYR A 138 -8.38 1.27 5.27
C TYR A 138 -9.52 2.10 4.69
N SER A 139 -10.76 1.63 4.80
CA SER A 139 -11.96 2.33 4.34
C SER A 139 -11.86 2.63 2.83
N MET A 140 -11.86 3.88 2.41
CA MET A 140 -11.58 4.27 1.02
C MET A 140 -10.26 3.66 0.50
N GLY A 141 -9.22 3.61 1.33
CA GLY A 141 -7.96 2.95 0.99
C GLY A 141 -8.10 1.43 0.89
N GLY A 142 -8.97 0.82 1.71
CA GLY A 142 -9.30 -0.62 1.62
C GLY A 142 -9.98 -0.94 0.29
N LYS A 143 -10.94 -0.10 -0.12
CA LYS A 143 -11.57 -0.19 -1.45
C LYS A 143 -10.53 -0.02 -2.56
N GLY A 144 -9.69 1.01 -2.48
CA GLY A 144 -8.61 1.25 -3.45
C GLY A 144 -7.63 0.08 -3.54
N THR A 145 -7.23 -0.51 -2.41
CA THR A 145 -6.38 -1.71 -2.37
C THR A 145 -7.01 -2.88 -3.11
N TRP A 146 -8.30 -3.11 -2.89
CA TRP A 146 -9.06 -4.18 -3.53
C TRP A 146 -9.20 -3.95 -5.04
N GLU A 147 -9.68 -2.78 -5.43
CA GLU A 147 -9.91 -2.43 -6.85
C GLU A 147 -8.60 -2.41 -7.65
N TRP A 148 -7.52 -1.90 -7.07
CA TRP A 148 -6.22 -1.92 -7.73
C TRP A 148 -5.69 -3.34 -7.91
N ALA A 149 -5.80 -4.18 -6.89
CA ALA A 149 -5.40 -5.57 -7.00
C ALA A 149 -6.28 -6.34 -7.99
N MET A 150 -7.59 -6.07 -8.04
CA MET A 150 -8.51 -6.68 -9.00
C MET A 150 -8.18 -6.27 -10.44
N ALA A 151 -7.82 -5.00 -10.67
CA ALA A 151 -7.39 -4.51 -11.99
C ALA A 151 -6.00 -5.03 -12.41
N SER A 152 -5.13 -5.34 -11.45
CA SER A 152 -3.73 -5.70 -11.71
C SER A 152 -3.21 -6.74 -10.70
N PRO A 153 -3.81 -7.93 -10.60
CA PRO A 153 -3.52 -8.89 -9.53
C PRO A 153 -2.08 -9.41 -9.59
N LYS A 154 -1.49 -9.44 -10.78
CA LYS A 154 -0.10 -9.87 -10.98
C LYS A 154 0.95 -8.89 -10.46
N ARG A 155 0.57 -7.71 -10.00
CA ARG A 155 1.51 -6.74 -9.41
C ARG A 155 1.84 -7.02 -7.95
N PHE A 156 0.93 -7.65 -7.22
CA PHE A 156 1.04 -7.79 -5.78
C PHE A 156 1.43 -9.20 -5.34
N ALA A 157 2.30 -9.28 -4.34
CA ALA A 157 2.62 -10.52 -3.65
C ALA A 157 1.56 -10.85 -2.58
N ALA A 158 0.99 -9.84 -1.93
CA ALA A 158 -0.14 -9.96 -1.01
C ALA A 158 -0.80 -8.58 -0.79
N ILE A 159 -2.06 -8.57 -0.34
CA ILE A 159 -2.79 -7.34 -0.01
C ILE A 159 -3.52 -7.46 1.33
N ILE A 160 -3.70 -6.30 2.00
CA ILE A 160 -4.53 -6.19 3.21
C ILE A 160 -5.56 -5.06 3.03
N PRO A 161 -6.70 -5.33 2.38
CA PRO A 161 -7.82 -4.41 2.31
C PRO A 161 -8.62 -4.45 3.61
N LYS A 162 -8.91 -3.28 4.21
CA LYS A 162 -9.53 -3.16 5.53
C LYS A 162 -10.79 -2.32 5.48
N ALA A 163 -11.89 -2.80 6.11
CA ALA A 163 -13.17 -2.10 6.33
C ALA A 163 -13.73 -1.45 5.05
N PHE A 164 -13.91 -2.22 4.01
CA PHE A 164 -14.38 -1.79 2.68
C PHE A 164 -15.58 -2.63 2.21
N ILE A 165 -16.22 -2.19 1.15
CA ILE A 165 -17.23 -2.98 0.44
C ILE A 165 -16.57 -3.52 -0.82
N PRO A 166 -16.39 -4.86 -0.95
CA PRO A 166 -15.74 -5.45 -2.12
C PRO A 166 -16.69 -5.43 -3.34
N ASP A 167 -16.13 -5.05 -4.49
CA ASP A 167 -16.68 -5.42 -5.78
C ASP A 167 -16.25 -6.86 -6.09
N LEU A 168 -17.17 -7.70 -6.53
CA LEU A 168 -16.90 -9.11 -6.82
C LEU A 168 -16.85 -9.41 -8.32
N SER A 169 -17.01 -8.41 -9.18
CA SER A 169 -17.07 -8.60 -10.65
C SER A 169 -15.81 -9.25 -11.23
N GLY A 170 -14.63 -8.87 -10.74
CA GLY A 170 -13.32 -9.39 -11.14
C GLY A 170 -12.73 -10.45 -10.21
N ILE A 171 -13.50 -11.01 -9.29
CA ILE A 171 -13.00 -11.86 -8.19
C ILE A 171 -12.23 -13.11 -8.67
N LYS A 172 -12.56 -13.64 -9.84
CA LYS A 172 -11.86 -14.80 -10.43
C LYS A 172 -10.36 -14.55 -10.61
N GLY A 173 -9.97 -13.32 -10.94
CA GLY A 173 -8.56 -12.93 -11.06
C GLY A 173 -7.80 -12.89 -9.73
N MET A 174 -8.52 -12.92 -8.61
CA MET A 174 -7.96 -12.78 -7.26
C MET A 174 -7.69 -14.11 -6.54
N VAL A 175 -8.08 -15.24 -7.14
CA VAL A 175 -8.06 -16.58 -6.49
C VAL A 175 -6.67 -16.99 -6.00
N LYS A 176 -5.61 -16.62 -6.72
CA LYS A 176 -4.21 -16.95 -6.37
C LYS A 176 -3.49 -15.84 -5.59
N LEU A 177 -4.14 -14.71 -5.35
CA LEU A 177 -3.53 -13.61 -4.60
C LEU A 177 -3.72 -13.82 -3.09
N PRO A 178 -2.67 -13.78 -2.28
CA PRO A 178 -2.79 -13.74 -0.83
C PRO A 178 -3.52 -12.49 -0.35
N ILE A 179 -4.64 -12.69 0.33
CA ILE A 179 -5.52 -11.61 0.80
C ILE A 179 -5.79 -11.79 2.31
N TRP A 180 -5.54 -10.75 3.09
CA TRP A 180 -5.98 -10.71 4.48
C TRP A 180 -6.93 -9.53 4.71
N ALA A 181 -8.23 -9.78 4.61
CA ALA A 181 -9.24 -8.75 4.81
C ALA A 181 -9.63 -8.62 6.30
N MET A 182 -9.90 -7.39 6.74
CA MET A 182 -10.18 -7.07 8.14
C MET A 182 -11.37 -6.13 8.27
N VAL A 183 -12.27 -6.37 9.23
CA VAL A 183 -13.42 -5.50 9.52
C VAL A 183 -13.90 -5.67 10.96
N GLY A 184 -14.46 -4.63 11.54
CA GLY A 184 -15.17 -4.70 12.82
C GLY A 184 -16.58 -5.26 12.66
N THR A 185 -17.05 -6.10 13.60
CA THR A 185 -18.38 -6.73 13.51
C THR A 185 -19.54 -5.74 13.68
N LYS A 186 -19.28 -4.55 14.24
CA LYS A 186 -20.23 -3.43 14.32
C LYS A 186 -19.98 -2.34 13.27
N ASP A 187 -19.18 -2.62 12.22
CA ASP A 187 -19.12 -1.74 11.04
C ASP A 187 -20.44 -1.82 10.26
N SER A 188 -20.63 -1.01 9.25
CA SER A 188 -21.84 -1.04 8.44
C SER A 188 -22.09 -2.43 7.84
N ARG A 189 -23.34 -2.84 7.82
CA ARG A 189 -23.76 -4.15 7.30
C ARG A 189 -23.19 -4.48 5.92
N PRO A 190 -23.16 -3.55 4.93
CA PRO A 190 -22.56 -3.84 3.62
C PRO A 190 -21.08 -4.20 3.67
N ARG A 191 -20.29 -3.61 4.62
CA ARG A 191 -18.87 -3.96 4.76
C ARG A 191 -18.69 -5.35 5.37
N VAL A 192 -19.41 -5.62 6.45
CA VAL A 192 -19.30 -6.92 7.15
C VAL A 192 -19.74 -8.05 6.24
N GLN A 193 -20.95 -7.95 5.68
CA GLN A 193 -21.49 -8.98 4.77
C GLN A 193 -20.71 -9.07 3.46
N GLY A 194 -20.23 -7.94 2.92
CA GLY A 194 -19.41 -7.91 1.73
C GLY A 194 -18.12 -8.71 1.91
N ILE A 195 -17.42 -8.54 3.03
CA ILE A 195 -16.19 -9.29 3.31
C ILE A 195 -16.48 -10.78 3.53
N GLN A 196 -17.60 -11.13 4.22
CA GLN A 196 -18.03 -12.52 4.36
C GLN A 196 -18.34 -13.16 2.99
N THR A 197 -19.07 -12.46 2.13
CA THR A 197 -19.40 -12.94 0.78
C THR A 197 -18.15 -13.08 -0.08
N MET A 198 -17.24 -12.11 -0.03
CA MET A 198 -15.95 -12.16 -0.72
C MET A 198 -15.14 -13.40 -0.31
N GLU A 199 -15.01 -13.66 0.99
CA GLU A 199 -14.29 -14.83 1.50
C GLU A 199 -14.92 -16.13 1.00
N LYS A 200 -16.26 -16.25 1.14
CA LYS A 200 -17.01 -17.42 0.65
C LYS A 200 -16.79 -17.63 -0.85
N SER A 201 -16.94 -16.59 -1.66
CA SER A 201 -16.80 -16.65 -3.11
C SER A 201 -15.38 -17.05 -3.53
N LEU A 202 -14.33 -16.49 -2.89
CA LEU A 202 -12.96 -16.88 -3.18
C LEU A 202 -12.69 -18.35 -2.83
N LYS A 203 -13.17 -18.83 -1.68
CA LYS A 203 -13.05 -20.24 -1.28
C LYS A 203 -13.80 -21.17 -2.25
N GLN A 204 -15.01 -20.79 -2.69
CA GLN A 204 -15.76 -21.54 -3.69
C GLN A 204 -15.05 -21.62 -5.04
N LEU A 205 -14.28 -20.59 -5.40
CA LEU A 205 -13.43 -20.57 -6.59
C LEU A 205 -12.09 -21.30 -6.41
N GLY A 206 -11.87 -21.94 -5.25
CA GLY A 206 -10.68 -22.73 -4.95
C GLY A 206 -9.52 -21.94 -4.33
N SER A 207 -9.73 -20.70 -3.86
CA SER A 207 -8.68 -19.95 -3.17
C SER A 207 -8.38 -20.56 -1.80
N THR A 208 -7.12 -20.87 -1.56
CA THR A 208 -6.55 -21.21 -0.24
C THR A 208 -5.80 -20.02 0.38
N MET A 209 -5.78 -18.87 -0.30
CA MET A 209 -4.92 -17.73 0.03
C MET A 209 -5.71 -16.57 0.68
N VAL A 210 -7.01 -16.76 0.94
CA VAL A 210 -7.84 -15.75 1.60
C VAL A 210 -7.92 -15.99 3.10
N LYS A 211 -7.64 -14.93 3.86
CA LYS A 211 -7.78 -14.85 5.32
C LYS A 211 -8.65 -13.66 5.69
N THR A 212 -9.51 -13.80 6.68
CA THR A 212 -10.33 -12.73 7.21
C THR A 212 -10.16 -12.59 8.72
N THR A 213 -10.31 -11.38 9.23
CA THR A 213 -10.37 -11.09 10.67
C THR A 213 -11.55 -10.18 10.95
N PHE A 214 -12.46 -10.66 11.80
CA PHE A 214 -13.61 -9.91 12.30
C PHE A 214 -13.33 -9.50 13.75
N PHE A 215 -13.20 -8.18 13.98
CA PHE A 215 -12.96 -7.65 15.34
C PHE A 215 -14.28 -7.49 16.07
N ASN A 216 -14.53 -8.38 17.04
CA ASN A 216 -15.78 -8.40 17.79
C ASN A 216 -16.04 -7.06 18.50
N GLY A 217 -17.25 -6.54 18.36
CA GLY A 217 -17.70 -5.29 18.97
C GLY A 217 -17.11 -4.00 18.36
N ALA A 218 -16.13 -4.08 17.46
CA ALA A 218 -15.54 -2.90 16.85
C ALA A 218 -16.42 -2.34 15.71
N ASN A 219 -16.60 -1.02 15.70
CA ASN A 219 -17.22 -0.28 14.60
C ASN A 219 -16.15 0.29 13.65
N HIS A 220 -16.58 1.03 12.61
CA HIS A 220 -15.67 1.64 11.64
C HIS A 220 -14.59 2.54 12.28
N GLY A 221 -14.94 3.33 13.28
CA GLY A 221 -14.00 4.23 13.95
C GLY A 221 -13.04 3.52 14.91
N SER A 222 -13.48 2.46 15.60
CA SER A 222 -12.67 1.72 16.58
C SER A 222 -11.83 0.59 15.98
N THR A 223 -12.20 0.05 14.83
CA THR A 223 -11.46 -1.02 14.13
C THR A 223 -9.97 -0.72 13.94
N PRO A 224 -9.51 0.51 13.61
CA PRO A 224 -8.08 0.79 13.54
C PRO A 224 -7.34 0.59 14.87
N GLY A 225 -8.04 0.78 16.00
CA GLY A 225 -7.53 0.47 17.34
C GLY A 225 -7.27 -1.01 17.53
N GLU A 226 -8.21 -1.86 17.14
CA GLU A 226 -8.06 -3.31 17.24
C GLU A 226 -6.97 -3.84 16.30
N ILE A 227 -6.91 -3.30 15.07
CA ILE A 227 -5.84 -3.66 14.13
C ILE A 227 -4.46 -3.33 14.73
N ARG A 228 -4.32 -2.25 15.50
CA ARG A 228 -3.03 -1.90 16.14
C ARG A 228 -2.56 -2.93 17.17
N LYS A 229 -3.47 -3.62 17.81
CA LYS A 229 -3.15 -4.69 18.79
C LYS A 229 -2.76 -6.01 18.11
N LEU A 230 -3.09 -6.18 16.82
CA LEU A 230 -2.87 -7.43 16.10
C LEU A 230 -1.39 -7.57 15.70
N GLU A 231 -0.72 -8.55 16.24
CA GLU A 231 0.68 -8.86 15.89
C GLU A 231 0.80 -9.62 14.56
N GLY A 232 2.00 -9.62 13.97
CA GLY A 232 2.33 -10.44 12.80
C GLY A 232 1.71 -9.98 11.47
N VAL A 233 1.08 -8.81 11.41
CA VAL A 233 0.45 -8.30 10.17
C VAL A 233 1.48 -8.09 9.06
N TYR A 234 2.60 -7.48 9.38
CA TYR A 234 3.66 -7.23 8.41
C TYR A 234 4.48 -8.49 8.14
N ALA A 235 4.71 -9.33 9.17
CA ALA A 235 5.34 -10.63 9.00
C ALA A 235 4.56 -11.48 7.98
N TRP A 236 3.25 -11.56 8.13
CA TRP A 236 2.39 -12.28 7.19
C TRP A 236 2.55 -11.75 5.75
N LEU A 237 2.53 -10.43 5.54
CA LEU A 237 2.76 -9.86 4.20
C LEU A 237 4.10 -10.31 3.63
N LEU A 238 5.17 -10.12 4.41
CA LEU A 238 6.55 -10.28 3.97
C LEU A 238 6.97 -11.76 3.77
N THR A 239 6.14 -12.73 4.20
CA THR A 239 6.32 -14.16 3.87
C THR A 239 5.87 -14.49 2.44
N HIS A 240 5.06 -13.64 1.81
CA HIS A 240 4.59 -13.89 0.45
C HIS A 240 5.54 -13.26 -0.58
N ALA A 241 5.78 -13.98 -1.66
CA ALA A 241 6.47 -13.48 -2.85
C ALA A 241 5.78 -14.04 -4.09
N ARG A 242 5.74 -13.27 -5.16
CA ARG A 242 5.32 -13.81 -6.46
C ARG A 242 6.42 -14.72 -7.00
N PRO A 243 6.05 -15.77 -7.76
CA PRO A 243 7.04 -16.53 -8.49
C PRO A 243 7.85 -15.60 -9.42
N PRO A 244 9.15 -15.85 -9.61
CA PRO A 244 9.95 -15.10 -10.56
C PRO A 244 9.25 -15.09 -11.92
N GLN A 245 9.01 -13.91 -12.49
CA GLN A 245 8.58 -13.85 -13.89
C GLN A 245 9.82 -14.23 -14.71
N LEU A 246 9.70 -15.29 -15.49
CA LEU A 246 10.66 -15.57 -16.53
C LEU A 246 10.74 -14.32 -17.41
N ARG A 247 11.93 -13.72 -17.52
CA ARG A 247 12.17 -12.60 -18.45
C ARG A 247 11.93 -13.18 -19.86
N GLN A 248 10.84 -12.75 -20.46
CA GLN A 248 10.62 -12.94 -21.90
C GLN A 248 11.55 -12.03 -22.67
#